data_e212b6d47418fddbc872bd5c4c9d05df
#
_entry.id   e212b6d47418fddbc872bd5c4c9d05df
#
_cell.length_a   1.000
_cell.length_b   1.000
_cell.length_c   1.000
_cell.angle_alpha   90.00
_cell.angle_beta   90.00
_cell.angle_gamma   90.00
#
_symmetry.space_group_name_H-M   'P 1'
#
loop_
_entity.id
_entity.type
_entity.pdbx_description
1 polymer ?
#
loop_
_entity_poly.entity_id
_entity_poly.type
_entity_poly.pdbx_seq_one_letter_code
_entity_poly.pdbx_strand_id
1 'polypeptide(L)'
;MLQQFDPRNKNIKVWVGHRLVERTDAKVSVFDSSVQGGDAVWEGMRVYQKGVFCLERHLDRLEDSARAMAFESIPTRSSIKSAIKATLEANGMTKDTHIRLTLTRGEKITSGMDPRLNQSGPTLIVLAEWKPPVYDNESGI
;
A
#
# COMPACT_ATOMS: atom_id res chain seq x y z
N MET A 1 -10.31 -19.74 6.44
CA MET A 1 -10.58 -20.16 5.04
C MET A 1 -9.52 -19.54 4.12
N LEU A 2 -9.00 -20.30 3.15
CA LEU A 2 -8.05 -19.76 2.18
C LEU A 2 -8.76 -18.74 1.27
N GLN A 3 -8.18 -17.55 1.13
CA GLN A 3 -8.67 -16.54 0.19
C GLN A 3 -8.50 -17.02 -1.24
N GLN A 4 -9.51 -16.78 -2.06
CA GLN A 4 -9.51 -17.15 -3.46
C GLN A 4 -9.29 -15.94 -4.35
N PHE A 5 -8.79 -16.16 -5.57
CA PHE A 5 -8.65 -15.10 -6.56
C PHE A 5 -10.03 -14.67 -7.06
N ASP A 6 -10.30 -13.37 -6.95
CA ASP A 6 -11.51 -12.78 -7.54
C ASP A 6 -11.19 -12.35 -8.98
N PRO A 7 -11.93 -12.84 -10.00
CA PRO A 7 -11.67 -12.47 -11.38
C PRO A 7 -11.70 -10.97 -11.68
N ARG A 8 -12.42 -10.18 -10.90
CA ARG A 8 -12.42 -8.71 -11.02
C ARG A 8 -11.04 -8.11 -10.83
N ASN A 9 -10.15 -8.80 -10.11
CA ASN A 9 -8.79 -8.35 -9.85
C ASN A 9 -7.82 -8.63 -11.00
N LYS A 10 -8.26 -9.27 -12.08
CA LYS A 10 -7.38 -9.65 -13.20
C LYS A 10 -6.69 -8.44 -13.85
N ASN A 11 -7.41 -7.34 -13.99
CA ASN A 11 -6.95 -6.15 -14.72
C ASN A 11 -6.97 -4.88 -13.85
N ILE A 12 -6.82 -5.01 -12.55
CA ILE A 12 -6.75 -3.85 -11.66
C ILE A 12 -5.51 -3.02 -11.96
N LYS A 13 -5.62 -1.71 -11.71
CA LYS A 13 -4.47 -0.81 -11.68
C LYS A 13 -3.95 -0.68 -10.26
N VAL A 14 -2.64 -0.57 -10.13
CA VAL A 14 -1.94 -0.49 -8.84
C VAL A 14 -1.09 0.77 -8.84
N TRP A 15 -1.10 1.50 -7.72
CA TRP A 15 -0.19 2.62 -7.53
C TRP A 15 1.16 2.10 -7.06
N VAL A 16 2.20 2.40 -7.82
CA VAL A 16 3.57 2.05 -7.46
C VAL A 16 4.46 3.28 -7.65
N GLY A 17 5.04 3.76 -6.56
CA GLY A 17 5.89 4.96 -6.57
C GLY A 17 5.09 6.24 -6.78
N HIS A 18 5.03 6.72 -8.01
CA HIS A 18 4.43 8.01 -8.33
C HIS A 18 3.27 7.93 -9.33
N ARG A 19 2.84 6.74 -9.73
CA ARG A 19 1.83 6.58 -10.79
C ARG A 19 1.05 5.28 -10.67
N LEU A 20 -0.09 5.26 -11.34
CA LEU A 20 -0.85 4.04 -11.59
C LEU A 20 -0.20 3.25 -12.72
N VAL A 21 -0.08 1.95 -12.52
CA VAL A 21 0.41 0.99 -13.53
C VAL A 21 -0.57 -0.17 -13.65
N GLU A 22 -0.49 -0.88 -14.77
CA GLU A 22 -1.24 -2.12 -14.96
C GLU A 22 -0.74 -3.19 -13.96
N ARG A 23 -1.61 -4.12 -13.59
CA ARG A 23 -1.25 -5.21 -12.66
C ARG A 23 0.03 -5.93 -13.07
N THR A 24 0.20 -6.22 -14.36
CA THR A 24 1.38 -6.91 -14.88
C THR A 24 2.67 -6.12 -14.73
N ASP A 25 2.56 -4.80 -14.62
CA ASP A 25 3.69 -3.88 -14.46
C ASP A 25 3.87 -3.39 -13.01
N ALA A 26 3.04 -3.89 -12.09
CA ALA A 26 3.09 -3.53 -10.68
C ALA A 26 4.24 -4.26 -9.98
N LYS A 27 5.42 -3.68 -10.08
CA LYS A 27 6.69 -4.26 -9.62
C LYS A 27 7.51 -3.20 -8.90
N VAL A 28 8.37 -3.65 -8.01
CA VAL A 28 9.39 -2.81 -7.39
C VAL A 28 10.77 -3.28 -7.84
N SER A 29 11.73 -2.36 -7.83
CA SER A 29 13.13 -2.66 -8.14
C SER A 29 13.71 -3.69 -7.17
N VAL A 30 14.64 -4.53 -7.63
CA VAL A 30 15.44 -5.40 -6.75
C VAL A 30 16.34 -4.59 -5.80
N PHE A 31 16.55 -3.31 -6.07
CA PHE A 31 17.25 -2.37 -5.18
C PHE A 31 16.34 -1.72 -4.13
N ASP A 32 15.04 -1.95 -4.19
CA ASP A 32 14.13 -1.45 -3.16
C ASP A 32 14.43 -2.11 -1.81
N SER A 33 14.43 -1.32 -0.76
CA SER A 33 14.77 -1.77 0.59
C SER A 33 13.83 -2.88 1.09
N SER A 34 12.61 -2.94 0.58
CA SER A 34 11.67 -4.04 0.91
C SER A 34 12.15 -5.38 0.38
N VAL A 35 12.83 -5.40 -0.77
CA VAL A 35 13.44 -6.60 -1.36
C VAL A 35 14.78 -6.88 -0.70
N GLN A 36 15.59 -5.86 -0.48
CA GLN A 36 16.96 -5.99 0.05
C GLN A 36 17.00 -6.41 1.53
N GLY A 37 16.05 -5.98 2.35
CA GLY A 37 16.11 -6.24 3.79
C GLY A 37 14.75 -6.19 4.51
N GLY A 38 13.64 -6.13 3.78
CA GLY A 38 12.30 -6.07 4.38
C GLY A 38 11.95 -4.73 5.00
N ASP A 39 12.65 -3.65 4.66
CA ASP A 39 12.41 -2.31 5.19
C ASP A 39 11.13 -1.69 4.62
N ALA A 40 10.01 -2.05 5.20
CA ALA A 40 8.71 -1.53 4.81
C ALA A 40 7.75 -1.51 6.01
N VAL A 41 6.79 -0.60 5.94
CA VAL A 41 5.64 -0.53 6.86
C VAL A 41 4.36 -0.59 6.05
N TRP A 42 3.27 -1.06 6.63
CA TRP A 42 2.04 -1.23 5.90
C TRP A 42 0.79 -1.15 6.77
N GLU A 43 -0.33 -0.82 6.13
CA GLU A 43 -1.65 -0.83 6.71
C GLU A 43 -2.62 -1.61 5.83
N GLY A 44 -3.57 -2.31 6.44
CA GLY A 44 -4.68 -2.96 5.77
C GLY A 44 -5.98 -2.23 6.08
N MET A 45 -6.71 -1.80 5.04
CA MET A 45 -7.92 -1.00 5.18
C MET A 45 -9.07 -1.59 4.38
N ARG A 46 -10.30 -1.38 4.86
CA ARG A 46 -11.51 -1.77 4.13
C ARG A 46 -12.19 -0.55 3.52
N VAL A 47 -12.76 -0.77 2.34
CA VAL A 47 -13.59 0.24 1.66
C VAL A 47 -15.05 -0.18 1.77
N TYR A 48 -15.86 0.70 2.31
CA TYR A 48 -17.31 0.57 2.36
C TYR A 48 -17.94 1.72 1.57
N GLN A 49 -19.27 1.67 1.38
CA GLN A 49 -19.98 2.68 0.58
C GLN A 49 -19.72 4.13 1.03
N LYS A 50 -19.41 4.34 2.30
CA LYS A 50 -19.11 5.66 2.86
C LYS A 50 -17.64 6.08 2.74
N GLY A 51 -16.80 5.24 2.15
CA GLY A 51 -15.38 5.48 1.97
C GLY A 51 -14.48 4.49 2.69
N VAL A 52 -13.22 4.85 2.87
CA VAL A 52 -12.22 4.04 3.56
C VAL A 52 -12.46 4.12 5.08
N PHE A 53 -12.68 2.96 5.68
CA PHE A 53 -12.97 2.88 7.11
C PHE A 53 -11.73 3.24 7.94
N CYS A 54 -11.90 4.15 8.90
CA CYS A 54 -10.84 4.61 9.82
C CYS A 54 -9.57 5.11 9.14
N LEU A 55 -9.68 5.73 7.96
CA LEU A 55 -8.54 6.17 7.17
C LEU A 55 -7.53 6.98 8.00
N GLU A 56 -7.97 7.98 8.75
CA GLU A 56 -7.07 8.84 9.52
C GLU A 56 -6.27 8.05 10.56
N ARG A 57 -6.90 7.11 11.28
CA ARG A 57 -6.22 6.25 12.27
C ARG A 57 -5.19 5.32 11.63
N HIS A 58 -5.50 4.80 10.44
CA HIS A 58 -4.55 3.99 9.68
C HIS A 58 -3.34 4.83 9.24
N LEU A 59 -3.57 6.06 8.79
CA LEU A 59 -2.49 6.95 8.39
C LEU A 59 -1.64 7.41 9.59
N ASP A 60 -2.26 7.69 10.75
CA ASP A 60 -1.53 7.95 11.98
C ASP A 60 -0.56 6.80 12.31
N ARG A 61 -1.06 5.56 12.25
CA ARG A 61 -0.27 4.38 12.56
C ARG A 61 0.81 4.10 11.51
N LEU A 62 0.53 4.35 10.23
CA LEU A 62 1.55 4.24 9.18
C LEU A 62 2.70 5.21 9.44
N GLU A 63 2.38 6.45 9.76
CA GLU A 63 3.38 7.48 10.08
C GLU A 63 4.20 7.10 11.32
N ASP A 64 3.54 6.64 12.38
CA ASP A 64 4.21 6.19 13.60
C ASP A 64 5.14 5.01 13.32
N SER A 65 4.70 4.06 12.51
CA SER A 65 5.52 2.91 12.10
C SER A 65 6.75 3.35 11.30
N ALA A 66 6.58 4.29 10.36
CA ALA A 66 7.68 4.81 9.56
C ALA A 66 8.69 5.60 10.42
N ARG A 67 8.21 6.37 11.39
CA ARG A 67 9.07 7.07 12.35
C ARG A 67 9.83 6.08 13.24
N ALA A 68 9.16 5.03 13.72
CA ALA A 68 9.79 3.99 14.52
C ALA A 68 10.92 3.27 13.78
N MET A 69 10.80 3.13 12.47
CA MET A 69 11.86 2.60 11.61
C MET A 69 12.85 3.66 11.12
N ALA A 70 12.75 4.89 11.63
CA ALA A 70 13.62 6.01 11.29
C ALA A 70 13.67 6.30 9.77
N PHE A 71 12.53 6.28 9.09
CA PHE A 71 12.46 6.75 7.71
C PHE A 71 12.82 8.24 7.67
N GLU A 72 13.77 8.59 6.82
CA GLU A 72 14.25 9.97 6.70
C GLU A 72 13.16 10.91 6.17
N SER A 73 12.35 10.43 5.22
CA SER A 73 11.23 11.19 4.70
C SER A 73 9.97 10.31 4.65
N ILE A 74 8.82 10.94 4.93
CA ILE A 74 7.51 10.30 4.85
C ILE A 74 6.66 11.14 3.90
N PRO A 75 5.97 10.54 2.92
CA PRO A 75 5.08 11.29 2.05
C PRO A 75 4.02 12.05 2.85
N THR A 76 3.60 13.20 2.36
CA THR A 76 2.54 13.96 3.03
C THR A 76 1.24 13.16 3.05
N ARG A 77 0.45 13.35 4.09
CA ARG A 77 -0.86 12.70 4.19
C ARG A 77 -1.75 13.01 2.99
N SER A 78 -1.70 14.24 2.51
CA SER A 78 -2.42 14.66 1.30
C SER A 78 -1.99 13.84 0.07
N SER A 79 -0.70 13.61 -0.14
CA SER A 79 -0.22 12.82 -1.28
C SER A 79 -0.62 11.33 -1.17
N ILE A 80 -0.59 10.77 0.04
CA ILE A 80 -1.04 9.39 0.27
C ILE A 80 -2.54 9.26 -0.02
N LYS A 81 -3.35 10.17 0.48
CA LYS A 81 -4.80 10.20 0.21
C LYS A 81 -5.10 10.34 -1.27
N SER A 82 -4.36 11.18 -1.98
CA SER A 82 -4.51 11.34 -3.44
C SER A 82 -4.20 10.05 -4.19
N ALA A 83 -3.15 9.33 -3.79
CA ALA A 83 -2.80 8.04 -4.37
C ALA A 83 -3.88 6.98 -4.12
N ILE A 84 -4.43 6.92 -2.90
CA ILE A 84 -5.53 6.01 -2.55
C ILE A 84 -6.76 6.34 -3.41
N LYS A 85 -7.14 7.61 -3.47
CA LYS A 85 -8.29 8.07 -4.26
C LYS A 85 -8.13 7.71 -5.75
N ALA A 86 -6.98 8.02 -6.33
CA ALA A 86 -6.69 7.71 -7.73
C ALA A 86 -6.77 6.21 -8.01
N THR A 87 -6.28 5.37 -7.09
CA THR A 87 -6.32 3.92 -7.23
C THR A 87 -7.75 3.39 -7.18
N LEU A 88 -8.55 3.83 -6.22
CA LEU A 88 -9.95 3.41 -6.10
C LEU A 88 -10.79 3.87 -7.29
N GLU A 89 -10.63 5.11 -7.73
CA GLU A 89 -11.35 5.66 -8.88
C GLU A 89 -10.99 4.93 -10.18
N ALA A 90 -9.71 4.66 -10.42
CA ALA A 90 -9.25 3.96 -11.63
C ALA A 90 -9.81 2.54 -11.73
N ASN A 91 -10.12 1.91 -10.60
CA ASN A 91 -10.66 0.55 -10.54
C ASN A 91 -12.17 0.51 -10.32
N GLY A 92 -12.84 1.66 -10.17
CA GLY A 92 -14.28 1.72 -9.87
C GLY A 92 -14.66 1.10 -8.53
N MET A 93 -13.78 1.16 -7.55
CA MET A 93 -13.94 0.52 -6.25
C MET A 93 -14.62 1.45 -5.25
N THR A 94 -15.86 1.16 -4.88
CA THR A 94 -16.65 1.92 -3.90
C THR A 94 -17.06 1.10 -2.69
N LYS A 95 -16.88 -0.22 -2.74
CA LYS A 95 -17.21 -1.19 -1.68
C LYS A 95 -16.49 -2.51 -1.92
N ASP A 96 -16.62 -3.44 -0.99
CA ASP A 96 -16.10 -4.82 -1.09
C ASP A 96 -14.62 -4.89 -1.48
N THR A 97 -13.86 -3.91 -1.01
CA THR A 97 -12.46 -3.73 -1.39
C THR A 97 -11.58 -3.72 -0.16
N HIS A 98 -10.43 -4.35 -0.28
CA HIS A 98 -9.34 -4.28 0.67
C HIS A 98 -8.19 -3.48 0.06
N ILE A 99 -7.64 -2.55 0.83
CA ILE A 99 -6.43 -1.80 0.46
C ILE A 99 -5.27 -2.31 1.28
N ARG A 100 -4.20 -2.73 0.61
CA ARG A 100 -2.88 -2.89 1.20
C ARG A 100 -2.07 -1.64 0.86
N LEU A 101 -1.86 -0.80 1.85
CA LEU A 101 -1.05 0.42 1.75
C LEU A 101 0.34 0.09 2.28
N THR A 102 1.36 0.18 1.44
CA THR A 102 2.74 -0.14 1.82
C THR A 102 3.63 1.06 1.53
N LEU A 103 4.50 1.36 2.49
CA LEU A 103 5.55 2.36 2.34
C LEU A 103 6.89 1.69 2.59
N THR A 104 7.73 1.59 1.57
CA THR A 104 9.09 1.08 1.72
C THR A 104 10.06 2.23 2.01
N ARG A 105 11.24 1.92 2.52
CA ARG A 105 12.29 2.95 2.67
C ARG A 105 12.76 3.50 1.32
N GLY A 106 12.43 2.83 0.21
CA GLY A 106 12.80 3.22 -1.14
C GLY A 106 13.97 2.43 -1.72
N GLU A 107 14.40 2.83 -2.90
CA GLU A 107 15.51 2.20 -3.60
C GLU A 107 16.85 2.62 -3.03
N LYS A 108 17.78 1.67 -2.97
CA LYS A 108 19.19 1.91 -2.63
C LYS A 108 20.02 2.12 -3.89
N ILE A 109 21.02 2.97 -3.80
CA ILE A 109 21.94 3.20 -4.92
C ILE A 109 22.83 2.00 -5.24
N THR A 110 23.00 1.11 -4.27
CA THR A 110 23.70 -0.18 -4.38
C THR A 110 23.19 -1.11 -3.28
N SER A 111 23.44 -2.40 -3.40
CA SER A 111 23.05 -3.36 -2.35
C SER A 111 23.83 -3.13 -1.06
N GLY A 112 23.18 -3.29 0.07
CA GLY A 112 23.78 -3.09 1.39
C GLY A 112 22.75 -2.81 2.46
N MET A 113 23.16 -2.87 3.73
CA MET A 113 22.26 -2.71 4.88
C MET A 113 22.14 -1.26 5.37
N ASP A 114 23.04 -0.38 4.95
CA ASP A 114 23.09 1.00 5.43
C ASP A 114 21.93 1.83 4.85
N PRO A 115 21.05 2.42 5.69
CA PRO A 115 19.94 3.23 5.20
C PRO A 115 20.38 4.53 4.52
N ARG A 116 21.63 4.98 4.67
CA ARG A 116 22.17 6.13 3.92
C ARG A 116 22.29 5.86 2.43
N LEU A 117 22.22 4.60 2.00
CA LEU A 117 22.15 4.20 0.60
C LEU A 117 20.80 4.53 -0.04
N ASN A 118 19.77 4.81 0.75
CA ASN A 118 18.47 5.25 0.28
C ASN A 118 18.47 6.76 0.04
N GLN A 119 18.61 7.16 -1.22
CA GLN A 119 18.80 8.57 -1.59
C GLN A 119 17.68 9.13 -2.49
N SER A 120 16.68 8.32 -2.86
CA SER A 120 15.60 8.73 -3.75
C SER A 120 14.22 8.81 -3.09
N GLY A 121 14.17 8.67 -1.77
CA GLY A 121 12.94 8.73 -0.98
C GLY A 121 12.17 7.39 -0.98
N PRO A 122 11.09 7.33 -0.19
CA PRO A 122 10.31 6.11 0.01
C PRO A 122 9.49 5.75 -1.24
N THR A 123 9.17 4.46 -1.37
CA THR A 123 8.25 3.95 -2.40
C THR A 123 6.90 3.71 -1.79
N LEU A 124 5.88 4.40 -2.30
CA LEU A 124 4.49 4.22 -1.89
C LEU A 124 3.80 3.22 -2.82
N ILE A 125 3.14 2.22 -2.26
CA ILE A 125 2.35 1.23 -2.99
C ILE A 125 0.93 1.25 -2.46
N VAL A 126 -0.04 1.40 -3.35
CA VAL A 126 -1.46 1.23 -3.04
C VAL A 126 -2.00 0.09 -3.88
N LEU A 127 -2.19 -1.05 -3.24
CA LEU A 127 -2.81 -2.22 -3.83
C LEU A 127 -4.23 -2.35 -3.31
N ALA A 128 -5.20 -2.06 -4.15
CA ALA A 128 -6.62 -2.24 -3.86
C ALA A 128 -7.14 -3.45 -4.63
N GLU A 129 -7.81 -4.36 -3.93
CA GLU A 129 -8.36 -5.58 -4.51
C GLU A 129 -9.81 -5.78 -4.07
N TRP A 130 -10.62 -6.28 -4.98
CA TRP A 130 -11.92 -6.83 -4.65
C TRP A 130 -11.72 -8.05 -3.75
N LYS A 131 -12.15 -7.95 -2.50
CA LYS A 131 -12.04 -9.02 -1.50
C LYS A 131 -13.17 -8.95 -0.50
N PRO A 132 -13.79 -10.09 -0.16
CA PRO A 132 -14.68 -10.15 0.99
C PRO A 132 -13.89 -9.97 2.29
N PRO A 133 -14.55 -9.62 3.41
CA PRO A 133 -13.93 -9.68 4.72
C PRO A 133 -13.34 -11.06 5.02
N VAL A 134 -12.24 -11.11 5.77
CA VAL A 134 -11.59 -12.38 6.15
C VAL A 134 -12.47 -13.18 7.11
N TYR A 135 -13.22 -12.47 7.95
CA TYR A 135 -14.12 -13.05 8.94
C TYR A 135 -15.58 -12.78 8.56
N ASP A 136 -16.43 -13.72 8.89
CA ASP A 136 -17.87 -13.55 8.77
C ASP A 136 -18.36 -12.50 9.77
N ASN A 137 -18.90 -11.41 9.24
CA ASN A 137 -19.39 -10.30 10.08
C ASN A 137 -20.63 -10.66 10.90
N GLU A 138 -21.39 -11.69 10.51
CA GLU A 138 -22.59 -12.12 11.22
C GLU A 138 -22.25 -13.03 12.41
N SER A 139 -21.22 -13.84 12.28
CA SER A 139 -20.78 -14.74 13.34
C SER A 139 -19.77 -14.12 14.31
N GLY A 140 -19.21 -12.97 13.96
CA GLY A 140 -18.13 -12.35 14.71
C GLY A 140 -16.79 -13.07 14.56
N ILE A 141 -15.87 -12.74 15.42
CA ILE A 141 -14.54 -13.34 15.45
C ILE A 141 -14.51 -14.42 16.53
#